data_1cb525f95507cec18d392a04fa3f9e4d
#
_entry.id   1cb525f95507cec18d392a04fa3f9e4d
#
_cell.length_a   1.000
_cell.length_b   1.000
_cell.length_c   1.000
_cell.angle_alpha   90.00
_cell.angle_beta   90.00
_cell.angle_gamma   90.00
#
_symmetry.space_group_name_H-M   'P 1'
#
loop_
_entity.id
_entity.type
_entity.pdbx_description
1 polymer ?
#
loop_
_entity_poly.entity_id
_entity_poly.type
_entity_poly.pdbx_seq_one_letter_code
_entity_poly.pdbx_strand_id
1 'polypeptide(L)'
;MLRCPLFGLLLLLCTAAALPAAQPCFPGAVGYGIETPGGRGGKVLTVTTLAGSGPGSLREALAAKGPRIVVFAVGGVIDLAEQALEIDEPFVTVAGQTAPAPGITLIRAGLRISAHDVVLRHLRVRPGDCGKPKKSGWSPDGLSTYTAQTPGAQGPHDIVIDHCSFTWAVDENLSASGVRHAGRAFTSHRVTFSNNIIAEGLAQSTHEKGEHSKGTLIHDNAREIAILGNLYACNTERNPVLKPDAAAVIANNLVYNPAKRAIHTYWNTREYEGKMQTMLPATLVIVGNTLWTGPNTPPEMPFVFIQNGKADVYLQDNLTLGPGGKPVAEVGGNPKILKECPFWPAGYTALPAKEAAEHVLNQAGARPWDRDAIDERIVAGVRARTGKMIDSQEQVGGYPKPEPTRHTLTVPADPQALDAWLESFIPKS
;
A
#
# COMPACT_ATOMS: atom_id res chain seq x y z
N MET A 1 -13.25 -17.63 80.20
CA MET A 1 -14.07 -16.93 79.18
C MET A 1 -13.14 -16.14 78.29
N LEU A 2 -12.68 -16.71 77.19
CA LEU A 2 -11.85 -15.99 76.18
C LEU A 2 -12.75 -15.49 75.08
N ARG A 3 -12.75 -14.18 74.80
CA ARG A 3 -13.44 -13.57 73.66
C ARG A 3 -12.46 -13.50 72.51
N CYS A 4 -12.85 -14.13 71.39
CA CYS A 4 -12.15 -14.03 70.08
C CYS A 4 -12.61 -12.78 69.31
N PRO A 5 -11.73 -11.95 68.73
CA PRO A 5 -12.16 -10.85 67.89
C PRO A 5 -12.39 -11.34 66.47
N LEU A 6 -13.55 -11.03 65.90
CA LEU A 6 -13.83 -11.17 64.49
C LEU A 6 -13.01 -10.14 63.66
N PHE A 7 -12.11 -10.60 62.80
CA PHE A 7 -11.49 -9.79 61.76
C PHE A 7 -12.42 -9.76 60.52
N GLY A 8 -13.02 -8.61 60.30
CA GLY A 8 -13.76 -8.37 59.05
C GLY A 8 -12.81 -8.19 57.84
N LEU A 9 -12.88 -9.11 56.90
CA LEU A 9 -12.14 -9.03 55.64
C LEU A 9 -12.87 -8.07 54.69
N LEU A 10 -12.30 -6.86 54.50
CA LEU A 10 -12.78 -5.87 53.52
C LEU A 10 -12.32 -6.31 52.11
N LEU A 11 -13.21 -6.88 51.32
CA LEU A 11 -12.92 -7.13 49.89
C LEU A 11 -12.97 -5.79 49.13
N LEU A 12 -11.79 -5.27 48.74
CA LEU A 12 -11.69 -4.21 47.74
C LEU A 12 -12.01 -4.82 46.36
N LEU A 13 -13.18 -4.55 45.84
CA LEU A 13 -13.47 -4.76 44.41
C LEU A 13 -12.72 -3.71 43.57
N CYS A 14 -11.56 -4.06 43.04
CA CYS A 14 -10.94 -3.30 41.96
C CYS A 14 -11.79 -3.49 40.70
N THR A 15 -12.63 -2.53 40.35
CA THR A 15 -13.21 -2.43 38.99
C THR A 15 -12.10 -2.06 38.02
N ALA A 16 -11.59 -3.02 37.30
CA ALA A 16 -10.74 -2.74 36.14
C ALA A 16 -11.59 -1.95 35.12
N ALA A 17 -11.36 -0.66 35.02
CA ALA A 17 -11.89 0.14 33.91
C ALA A 17 -11.32 -0.46 32.64
N ALA A 18 -12.17 -1.03 31.78
CA ALA A 18 -11.78 -1.46 30.46
C ALA A 18 -11.26 -0.20 29.69
N LEU A 19 -9.99 -0.24 29.30
CA LEU A 19 -9.47 0.79 28.40
C LEU A 19 -10.36 0.82 27.15
N PRO A 20 -10.78 2.00 26.68
CA PRO A 20 -11.55 2.08 25.45
C PRO A 20 -10.76 1.42 24.33
N ALA A 21 -11.41 0.59 23.53
CA ALA A 21 -10.79 -0.01 22.34
C ALA A 21 -10.18 1.11 21.50
N ALA A 22 -8.94 0.89 21.03
CA ALA A 22 -8.25 1.89 20.20
C ALA A 22 -9.12 2.20 18.98
N GLN A 23 -9.36 3.48 18.74
CA GLN A 23 -10.18 3.95 17.63
C GLN A 23 -9.40 3.77 16.33
N PRO A 24 -9.97 3.15 15.26
CA PRO A 24 -9.29 3.04 13.98
C PRO A 24 -9.00 4.43 13.37
N CYS A 25 -7.97 4.51 12.52
CA CYS A 25 -7.50 5.78 11.95
C CYS A 25 -8.54 6.48 11.05
N PHE A 26 -9.52 5.74 10.53
CA PHE A 26 -10.74 6.22 9.89
C PHE A 26 -11.82 5.14 9.98
N PRO A 27 -13.11 5.48 9.84
CA PRO A 27 -14.20 4.51 9.86
C PRO A 27 -14.03 3.44 8.78
N GLY A 28 -14.07 2.17 9.17
CA GLY A 28 -13.91 1.04 8.25
C GLY A 28 -12.46 0.66 7.94
N ALA A 29 -11.45 1.29 8.54
CA ALA A 29 -10.06 0.87 8.41
C ALA A 29 -9.88 -0.57 8.91
N VAL A 30 -9.18 -1.40 8.12
CA VAL A 30 -8.88 -2.81 8.40
C VAL A 30 -7.40 -3.10 8.13
N GLY A 31 -6.84 -4.05 8.85
CA GLY A 31 -5.44 -4.43 8.65
C GLY A 31 -4.58 -4.24 9.90
N TYR A 32 -3.28 -4.10 9.69
CA TYR A 32 -2.31 -3.78 10.75
C TYR A 32 -2.03 -2.28 10.78
N GLY A 33 -1.71 -1.75 11.96
CA GLY A 33 -1.40 -0.32 12.13
C GLY A 33 -2.61 0.61 12.02
N ILE A 34 -3.82 0.06 12.01
CA ILE A 34 -5.05 0.85 11.90
C ILE A 34 -5.38 1.64 13.17
N GLU A 35 -4.77 1.30 14.29
CA GLU A 35 -4.91 2.01 15.55
C GLU A 35 -4.09 3.31 15.58
N THR A 36 -3.30 3.58 14.53
CA THR A 36 -2.54 4.82 14.42
C THR A 36 -3.47 6.03 14.56
N PRO A 37 -3.11 7.04 15.35
CA PRO A 37 -3.83 8.29 15.33
C PRO A 37 -3.66 9.07 14.02
N GLY A 38 -2.60 8.75 13.25
CA GLY A 38 -2.21 9.59 12.12
C GLY A 38 -2.06 11.05 12.56
N GLY A 39 -2.74 11.96 11.87
CA GLY A 39 -2.77 13.39 12.25
C GLY A 39 -3.86 13.81 13.24
N ARG A 40 -4.64 12.85 13.79
CA ARG A 40 -5.77 13.17 14.69
C ARG A 40 -5.31 13.99 15.91
N GLY A 41 -6.09 15.01 16.27
CA GLY A 41 -5.77 15.94 17.33
C GLY A 41 -4.76 17.02 16.96
N GLY A 42 -4.20 16.97 15.76
CA GLY A 42 -3.24 17.94 15.25
C GLY A 42 -3.86 19.10 14.47
N LYS A 43 -3.01 19.89 13.84
CA LYS A 43 -3.42 21.02 13.00
C LYS A 43 -4.01 20.52 11.67
N VAL A 44 -5.06 21.17 11.17
CA VAL A 44 -5.53 20.97 9.80
C VAL A 44 -4.77 21.94 8.89
N LEU A 45 -4.00 21.41 7.95
CA LEU A 45 -3.22 22.16 6.96
C LEU A 45 -3.88 22.04 5.58
N THR A 46 -4.21 23.17 4.97
CA THR A 46 -4.89 23.19 3.68
C THR A 46 -3.90 23.44 2.55
N VAL A 47 -3.83 22.48 1.62
CA VAL A 47 -3.11 22.65 0.35
C VAL A 47 -3.94 23.57 -0.55
N THR A 48 -3.37 24.70 -0.93
CA THR A 48 -4.05 25.75 -1.68
C THR A 48 -3.47 25.98 -3.08
N THR A 49 -2.37 25.29 -3.42
CA THR A 49 -1.72 25.36 -4.73
C THR A 49 -1.30 23.99 -5.23
N LEU A 50 -1.28 23.81 -6.55
CA LEU A 50 -0.73 22.63 -7.23
C LEU A 50 0.77 22.75 -7.51
N ALA A 51 1.44 23.80 -7.01
CA ALA A 51 2.90 23.92 -7.13
C ALA A 51 3.60 22.77 -6.40
N GLY A 52 4.69 22.25 -6.98
CA GLY A 52 5.49 21.16 -6.41
C GLY A 52 6.21 21.53 -5.10
N SER A 53 6.32 22.85 -4.79
CA SER A 53 6.95 23.38 -3.58
C SER A 53 6.50 24.80 -3.30
N GLY A 54 6.90 25.35 -2.15
CA GLY A 54 6.60 26.73 -1.72
C GLY A 54 5.33 26.83 -0.88
N PRO A 55 4.94 28.06 -0.51
CA PRO A 55 3.81 28.30 0.39
C PRO A 55 2.48 27.71 -0.11
N GLY A 56 1.76 27.02 0.77
CA GLY A 56 0.50 26.36 0.47
C GLY A 56 0.59 25.08 -0.36
N SER A 57 1.80 24.57 -0.64
CA SER A 57 2.01 23.32 -1.36
C SER A 57 1.85 22.09 -0.46
N LEU A 58 1.64 20.93 -1.09
CA LEU A 58 1.64 19.64 -0.39
C LEU A 58 2.99 19.38 0.31
N ARG A 59 4.12 19.71 -0.35
CA ARG A 59 5.45 19.53 0.22
C ARG A 59 5.64 20.31 1.51
N GLU A 60 5.18 21.56 1.57
CA GLU A 60 5.23 22.36 2.80
C GLU A 60 4.37 21.74 3.91
N ALA A 61 3.17 21.29 3.58
CA ALA A 61 2.28 20.66 4.56
C ALA A 61 2.85 19.34 5.12
N LEU A 62 3.54 18.55 4.30
CA LEU A 62 4.20 17.32 4.74
C LEU A 62 5.40 17.58 5.64
N ALA A 63 6.17 18.63 5.37
CA ALA A 63 7.34 19.02 6.16
C ALA A 63 6.99 19.70 7.51
N ALA A 64 5.72 20.01 7.75
CA ALA A 64 5.28 20.62 9.00
C ALA A 64 5.45 19.66 10.17
N LYS A 65 5.91 20.18 11.31
CA LYS A 65 6.16 19.38 12.51
C LYS A 65 4.93 19.18 13.38
N GLY A 66 4.90 18.05 14.03
CA GLY A 66 3.83 17.63 14.94
C GLY A 66 2.60 17.06 14.22
N PRO A 67 1.61 16.57 15.00
CA PRO A 67 0.40 15.96 14.43
C PRO A 67 -0.34 16.91 13.48
N ARG A 68 -0.72 16.41 12.27
CA ARG A 68 -1.36 17.22 11.24
C ARG A 68 -2.25 16.44 10.30
N ILE A 69 -3.35 17.03 9.91
CA ILE A 69 -4.25 16.52 8.88
C ILE A 69 -4.11 17.43 7.66
N VAL A 70 -3.67 16.88 6.53
CA VAL A 70 -3.50 17.60 5.27
C VAL A 70 -4.75 17.43 4.41
N VAL A 71 -5.40 18.54 4.08
CA VAL A 71 -6.62 18.62 3.25
C VAL A 71 -6.38 19.49 2.02
N PHE A 72 -7.20 19.37 1.00
CA PHE A 72 -6.96 20.02 -0.30
C PHE A 72 -8.11 20.93 -0.71
N ALA A 73 -7.85 22.22 -0.83
CA ALA A 73 -8.74 23.19 -1.44
C ALA A 73 -8.60 23.26 -2.98
N VAL A 74 -7.71 22.45 -3.55
CA VAL A 74 -7.40 22.39 -4.98
C VAL A 74 -7.46 20.95 -5.48
N GLY A 75 -7.82 20.76 -6.75
CA GLY A 75 -7.74 19.49 -7.46
C GLY A 75 -7.00 19.65 -8.77
N GLY A 76 -6.22 18.63 -9.15
CA GLY A 76 -5.42 18.63 -10.36
C GLY A 76 -4.11 17.89 -10.22
N VAL A 77 -3.13 18.26 -11.02
CA VAL A 77 -1.82 17.63 -11.09
C VAL A 77 -0.78 18.47 -10.35
N ILE A 78 -0.03 17.81 -9.46
CA ILE A 78 1.18 18.37 -8.82
C ILE A 78 2.39 17.74 -9.51
N ASP A 79 3.13 18.54 -10.26
CA ASP A 79 4.40 18.12 -10.85
C ASP A 79 5.52 18.23 -9.82
N LEU A 80 6.10 17.08 -9.46
CA LEU A 80 7.17 17.01 -8.46
C LEU A 80 8.56 17.35 -9.03
N ALA A 81 8.66 17.64 -10.34
CA ALA A 81 9.91 18.03 -10.99
C ALA A 81 11.09 17.09 -10.68
N GLU A 82 10.82 15.78 -10.69
CA GLU A 82 11.79 14.70 -10.40
C GLU A 82 12.33 14.68 -8.97
N GLN A 83 11.67 15.37 -8.04
CA GLN A 83 12.02 15.41 -6.62
C GLN A 83 10.95 14.70 -5.79
N ALA A 84 11.27 13.55 -5.24
CA ALA A 84 10.34 12.80 -4.40
C ALA A 84 9.77 13.66 -3.27
N LEU A 85 8.52 13.37 -2.87
CA LEU A 85 7.95 13.89 -1.64
C LEU A 85 8.42 13.01 -0.47
N GLU A 86 8.99 13.63 0.54
CA GLU A 86 9.42 12.95 1.76
C GLU A 86 8.37 13.14 2.87
N ILE A 87 8.08 12.05 3.59
CA ILE A 87 7.30 12.05 4.83
C ILE A 87 8.23 11.54 5.93
N ASP A 88 8.95 12.45 6.54
CA ASP A 88 9.94 12.22 7.59
C ASP A 88 9.46 12.67 8.98
N GLU A 89 8.41 13.45 9.05
CA GLU A 89 7.77 13.87 10.29
C GLU A 89 6.54 12.98 10.58
N PRO A 90 6.46 12.35 11.75
CA PRO A 90 5.37 11.44 12.11
C PRO A 90 4.03 12.14 12.37
N PHE A 91 3.00 11.34 12.63
CA PHE A 91 1.65 11.77 12.97
C PHE A 91 0.99 12.61 11.87
N VAL A 92 0.87 12.05 10.68
CA VAL A 92 0.24 12.73 9.55
C VAL A 92 -0.90 11.91 8.93
N THR A 93 -2.01 12.58 8.65
CA THR A 93 -3.08 12.09 7.77
C THR A 93 -3.15 12.96 6.52
N VAL A 94 -3.00 12.36 5.34
CA VAL A 94 -3.21 13.04 4.05
C VAL A 94 -4.56 12.60 3.50
N ALA A 95 -5.53 13.49 3.54
CA ALA A 95 -6.92 13.25 3.19
C ALA A 95 -7.22 13.71 1.75
N GLY A 96 -6.75 12.93 0.75
CA GLY A 96 -6.91 13.25 -0.67
C GLY A 96 -8.36 13.29 -1.15
N GLN A 97 -9.29 12.62 -0.43
CA GLN A 97 -10.74 12.69 -0.71
C GLN A 97 -11.30 14.11 -0.61
N THR A 98 -10.66 14.99 0.17
CA THR A 98 -11.10 16.37 0.33
C THR A 98 -10.82 17.24 -0.90
N ALA A 99 -9.98 16.79 -1.83
CA ALA A 99 -9.74 17.53 -3.07
C ALA A 99 -11.00 17.56 -3.96
N PRO A 100 -11.33 18.70 -4.61
CA PRO A 100 -12.37 18.72 -5.63
C PRO A 100 -11.99 17.82 -6.82
N ALA A 101 -12.97 17.41 -7.63
CA ALA A 101 -12.67 16.68 -8.87
C ALA A 101 -11.61 17.45 -9.71
N PRO A 102 -10.68 16.78 -10.35
CA PRO A 102 -10.51 15.33 -10.48
C PRO A 102 -9.76 14.67 -9.33
N GLY A 103 -9.55 15.30 -8.18
CA GLY A 103 -8.69 14.85 -7.10
C GLY A 103 -7.22 15.24 -7.30
N ILE A 104 -6.30 14.64 -6.57
CA ILE A 104 -4.85 14.94 -6.64
C ILE A 104 -4.10 13.83 -7.37
N THR A 105 -3.32 14.23 -8.37
CA THR A 105 -2.35 13.36 -9.06
C THR A 105 -0.95 13.93 -8.94
N LEU A 106 -0.02 13.14 -8.40
CA LEU A 106 1.41 13.45 -8.32
C LEU A 106 2.11 12.84 -9.55
N ILE A 107 2.95 13.60 -10.23
CA ILE A 107 3.68 13.12 -11.41
C ILE A 107 5.19 13.41 -11.30
N ARG A 108 5.98 12.65 -12.10
CA ARG A 108 7.42 12.84 -12.31
C ARG A 108 8.28 12.61 -11.06
N ALA A 109 7.74 12.04 -10.03
CA ALA A 109 8.42 11.42 -8.88
C ALA A 109 7.37 10.71 -8.02
N GLY A 110 7.82 9.99 -7.00
CA GLY A 110 6.96 9.31 -6.03
C GLY A 110 7.05 9.88 -4.63
N LEU A 111 6.58 9.09 -3.65
CA LEU A 111 6.65 9.41 -2.23
C LEU A 111 7.64 8.47 -1.52
N ARG A 112 8.26 8.99 -0.46
CA ARG A 112 9.11 8.22 0.44
C ARG A 112 8.69 8.48 1.88
N ILE A 113 8.55 7.41 2.67
CA ILE A 113 8.12 7.49 4.07
C ILE A 113 9.23 6.91 4.95
N SER A 114 9.80 7.73 5.83
CA SER A 114 10.71 7.29 6.88
C SER A 114 10.11 7.46 8.29
N ALA A 115 8.94 8.05 8.38
CA ALA A 115 8.21 8.30 9.62
C ALA A 115 7.30 7.13 10.01
N HIS A 116 6.70 7.23 11.19
CA HIS A 116 5.64 6.37 11.70
C HIS A 116 4.32 7.15 11.83
N ASP A 117 3.22 6.44 12.10
CA ASP A 117 1.89 7.04 12.27
C ASP A 117 1.47 7.89 11.06
N VAL A 118 1.44 7.22 9.89
CA VAL A 118 1.12 7.85 8.61
C VAL A 118 -0.13 7.24 7.98
N VAL A 119 -1.10 8.07 7.63
CA VAL A 119 -2.30 7.68 6.90
C VAL A 119 -2.34 8.45 5.58
N LEU A 120 -2.32 7.74 4.45
CA LEU A 120 -2.49 8.32 3.11
C LEU A 120 -3.73 7.75 2.45
N ARG A 121 -4.62 8.61 1.98
CA ARG A 121 -5.86 8.22 1.32
C ARG A 121 -6.11 9.04 0.05
N HIS A 122 -6.66 8.38 -0.96
CA HIS A 122 -7.24 9.00 -2.16
C HIS A 122 -6.28 9.87 -2.98
N LEU A 123 -5.03 9.42 -3.14
CA LEU A 123 -4.00 10.05 -3.98
C LEU A 123 -3.65 9.19 -5.19
N ARG A 124 -3.32 9.81 -6.32
CA ARG A 124 -2.69 9.14 -7.46
C ARG A 124 -1.22 9.50 -7.54
N VAL A 125 -0.36 8.52 -7.77
CA VAL A 125 1.11 8.68 -7.86
C VAL A 125 1.59 8.03 -9.14
N ARG A 126 2.14 8.82 -10.06
CA ARG A 126 2.49 8.44 -11.42
C ARG A 126 3.87 8.96 -11.82
N PRO A 127 4.96 8.35 -11.32
CA PRO A 127 6.32 8.85 -11.57
C PRO A 127 6.67 8.95 -13.06
N GLY A 128 6.43 7.88 -13.81
CA GLY A 128 6.73 7.80 -15.23
C GLY A 128 8.22 7.81 -15.58
N ASP A 129 8.53 7.72 -16.86
CA ASP A 129 9.91 7.73 -17.39
C ASP A 129 10.49 9.14 -17.58
N CYS A 130 9.69 10.18 -17.42
CA CYS A 130 10.07 11.59 -17.62
C CYS A 130 10.66 11.90 -19.01
N GLY A 131 10.36 11.08 -20.02
CA GLY A 131 10.94 11.22 -21.37
C GLY A 131 12.43 10.90 -21.44
N LYS A 132 12.99 10.24 -20.41
CA LYS A 132 14.41 9.89 -20.37
C LYS A 132 14.69 8.64 -21.23
N PRO A 133 15.93 8.48 -21.73
CA PRO A 133 16.32 7.31 -22.50
C PRO A 133 16.17 6.00 -21.70
N LYS A 134 15.87 4.91 -22.40
CA LYS A 134 15.90 3.57 -21.82
C LYS A 134 17.25 3.31 -21.15
N LYS A 135 17.19 2.69 -19.96
CA LYS A 135 18.38 2.37 -19.13
C LYS A 135 19.21 3.59 -18.68
N SER A 136 18.61 4.78 -18.62
CA SER A 136 19.29 6.01 -18.15
C SER A 136 19.61 6.02 -16.66
N GLY A 137 19.08 5.06 -15.87
CA GLY A 137 19.23 5.02 -14.42
C GLY A 137 18.14 5.79 -13.66
N TRP A 138 17.20 6.43 -14.34
CA TRP A 138 16.02 6.98 -13.70
C TRP A 138 15.09 5.84 -13.28
N SER A 139 14.90 5.63 -11.97
CA SER A 139 14.18 4.47 -11.42
C SER A 139 13.33 4.84 -10.19
N PRO A 140 12.34 5.74 -10.35
CA PRO A 140 11.50 6.11 -9.24
C PRO A 140 10.51 5.00 -8.86
N ASP A 141 10.32 4.81 -7.54
CA ASP A 141 9.16 4.12 -6.98
C ASP A 141 7.93 5.02 -7.04
N GLY A 142 6.74 4.40 -6.98
CA GLY A 142 5.50 5.12 -6.71
C GLY A 142 5.45 5.57 -5.25
N LEU A 143 5.50 4.61 -4.32
CA LEU A 143 5.71 4.88 -2.90
C LEU A 143 6.60 3.81 -2.28
N SER A 144 7.59 4.24 -1.52
CA SER A 144 8.48 3.34 -0.78
C SER A 144 8.65 3.80 0.67
N THR A 145 8.56 2.86 1.61
CA THR A 145 9.02 3.13 2.97
C THR A 145 10.51 2.85 3.07
N TYR A 146 11.23 3.60 3.90
CA TYR A 146 12.65 3.39 4.13
C TYR A 146 13.01 3.83 5.55
N THR A 147 14.12 3.34 6.09
CA THR A 147 14.61 3.79 7.39
C THR A 147 15.76 4.77 7.18
N ALA A 148 15.67 5.94 7.83
CA ALA A 148 16.78 6.87 7.86
C ALA A 148 18.02 6.17 8.47
N GLN A 149 19.19 6.31 7.83
CA GLN A 149 20.43 5.69 8.31
C GLN A 149 21.05 6.51 9.44
N THR A 150 20.26 6.76 10.50
CA THR A 150 20.72 7.44 11.71
C THR A 150 20.77 6.43 12.85
N PRO A 151 21.80 6.48 13.73
CA PRO A 151 21.86 5.60 14.90
C PRO A 151 20.59 5.72 15.74
N GLY A 152 19.95 4.57 16.05
CA GLY A 152 18.72 4.52 16.85
C GLY A 152 17.41 4.73 16.06
N ALA A 153 17.44 5.01 14.76
CA ALA A 153 16.25 5.11 13.95
C ALA A 153 15.53 3.74 13.91
N GLN A 154 14.24 3.74 14.20
CA GLN A 154 13.37 2.57 14.03
C GLN A 154 12.87 2.51 12.57
N GLY A 155 12.43 1.32 12.14
CA GLY A 155 11.76 1.16 10.87
C GLY A 155 10.41 1.90 10.84
N PRO A 156 9.96 2.34 9.66
CA PRO A 156 8.65 2.95 9.48
C PRO A 156 7.55 2.00 9.94
N HIS A 157 6.56 2.48 10.68
CA HIS A 157 5.51 1.64 11.24
C HIS A 157 4.20 2.41 11.46
N ASP A 158 3.12 1.66 11.71
CA ASP A 158 1.78 2.22 11.85
C ASP A 158 1.40 3.08 10.65
N ILE A 159 1.47 2.45 9.46
CA ILE A 159 1.24 3.13 8.17
C ILE A 159 0.04 2.50 7.47
N VAL A 160 -0.90 3.33 7.07
CA VAL A 160 -2.07 2.91 6.28
C VAL A 160 -2.12 3.68 4.97
N ILE A 161 -2.05 2.94 3.86
CA ILE A 161 -2.18 3.47 2.50
C ILE A 161 -3.46 2.88 1.91
N ASP A 162 -4.50 3.70 1.83
CA ASP A 162 -5.83 3.23 1.48
C ASP A 162 -6.42 4.03 0.31
N HIS A 163 -7.07 3.33 -0.62
CA HIS A 163 -7.70 3.95 -1.79
C HIS A 163 -6.75 4.92 -2.52
N CYS A 164 -5.55 4.47 -2.88
CA CYS A 164 -4.61 5.22 -3.72
C CYS A 164 -4.41 4.51 -5.07
N SER A 165 -3.87 5.22 -6.06
CA SER A 165 -3.49 4.64 -7.35
C SER A 165 -2.00 4.87 -7.58
N PHE A 166 -1.23 3.79 -7.68
CA PHE A 166 0.20 3.79 -7.98
C PHE A 166 0.41 3.17 -9.35
N THR A 167 0.79 3.98 -10.31
CA THR A 167 1.00 3.52 -11.69
C THR A 167 2.24 4.15 -12.29
N TRP A 168 2.85 3.44 -13.27
CA TRP A 168 3.97 3.94 -14.06
C TRP A 168 5.27 4.15 -13.27
N ALA A 169 5.43 3.47 -12.14
CA ALA A 169 6.75 3.42 -11.52
C ALA A 169 7.74 2.69 -12.44
N VAL A 170 8.99 3.06 -12.36
CA VAL A 170 10.08 2.41 -13.09
C VAL A 170 10.73 1.31 -12.26
N ASP A 171 10.76 1.46 -10.94
CA ASP A 171 11.03 0.36 -10.00
C ASP A 171 9.72 -0.14 -9.39
N GLU A 172 9.50 -0.18 -8.09
CA GLU A 172 8.25 -0.64 -7.50
C GLU A 172 7.15 0.42 -7.51
N ASN A 173 5.92 -0.01 -7.82
CA ASN A 173 4.76 0.88 -7.63
C ASN A 173 4.51 1.17 -6.15
N LEU A 174 4.69 0.18 -5.25
CA LEU A 174 4.42 0.32 -3.82
C LEU A 174 5.29 -0.64 -3.00
N SER A 175 6.01 -0.16 -1.98
CA SER A 175 6.94 -1.00 -1.22
C SER A 175 6.89 -0.76 0.28
N ALA A 176 7.09 -1.83 1.06
CA ALA A 176 7.43 -1.77 2.48
C ALA A 176 8.88 -2.25 2.69
N SER A 177 9.76 -1.36 3.11
CA SER A 177 11.20 -1.57 3.16
C SER A 177 11.83 -1.07 4.47
N GLY A 178 13.12 -0.90 4.48
CA GLY A 178 13.91 -0.41 5.63
C GLY A 178 15.37 -0.81 5.51
N VAL A 179 16.14 -0.72 6.61
CA VAL A 179 17.53 -1.21 6.67
C VAL A 179 17.51 -2.72 6.88
N ARG A 180 17.21 -3.44 5.81
CA ARG A 180 16.90 -4.88 5.78
C ARG A 180 17.92 -5.80 6.46
N HIS A 181 19.21 -5.43 6.45
CA HIS A 181 20.27 -6.23 7.08
C HIS A 181 20.48 -5.94 8.57
N ALA A 182 19.81 -4.94 9.11
CA ALA A 182 19.89 -4.56 10.52
C ALA A 182 18.85 -5.27 11.40
N GLY A 183 17.94 -6.03 10.80
CA GLY A 183 16.91 -6.81 11.50
C GLY A 183 15.56 -6.12 11.58
N ARG A 184 14.60 -6.79 12.22
CA ARG A 184 13.17 -6.42 12.23
C ARG A 184 12.88 -5.01 12.77
N ALA A 185 13.63 -4.55 13.76
CA ALA A 185 13.44 -3.22 14.35
C ALA A 185 13.73 -2.06 13.38
N PHE A 186 14.46 -2.34 12.29
CA PHE A 186 14.90 -1.35 11.32
C PHE A 186 14.17 -1.47 9.97
N THR A 187 13.14 -2.29 9.91
CA THR A 187 12.29 -2.48 8.73
C THR A 187 10.84 -2.18 9.07
N SER A 188 10.03 -1.97 8.03
CA SER A 188 8.63 -1.62 8.18
C SER A 188 7.83 -2.71 8.88
N HIS A 189 6.96 -2.29 9.79
CA HIS A 189 6.04 -3.18 10.47
C HIS A 189 4.71 -2.47 10.80
N ARG A 190 3.64 -3.25 10.98
CA ARG A 190 2.27 -2.75 11.11
C ARG A 190 1.91 -1.79 9.98
N VAL A 191 1.97 -2.32 8.73
CA VAL A 191 1.68 -1.56 7.51
C VAL A 191 0.51 -2.20 6.78
N THR A 192 -0.44 -1.38 6.36
CA THR A 192 -1.57 -1.80 5.53
C THR A 192 -1.58 -1.08 4.18
N PHE A 193 -1.69 -1.86 3.12
CA PHE A 193 -1.99 -1.42 1.77
C PHE A 193 -3.38 -1.95 1.39
N SER A 194 -4.39 -1.09 1.35
CA SER A 194 -5.78 -1.50 1.12
C SER A 194 -6.44 -0.75 -0.02
N ASN A 195 -7.23 -1.46 -0.82
CA ASN A 195 -8.06 -0.89 -1.89
C ASN A 195 -7.29 -0.02 -2.90
N ASN A 196 -6.02 -0.31 -3.17
CA ASN A 196 -5.21 0.47 -4.11
C ASN A 196 -5.26 -0.11 -5.53
N ILE A 197 -5.07 0.73 -6.54
CA ILE A 197 -4.63 0.32 -7.87
C ILE A 197 -3.10 0.34 -7.88
N ILE A 198 -2.47 -0.79 -8.22
CA ILE A 198 -1.02 -0.99 -8.31
C ILE A 198 -0.75 -1.57 -9.71
N ALA A 199 -0.54 -0.71 -10.70
CA ALA A 199 -0.66 -1.14 -12.08
C ALA A 199 0.36 -0.48 -13.02
N GLU A 200 0.58 -1.15 -14.16
CA GLU A 200 1.34 -0.62 -15.28
C GLU A 200 2.72 -0.07 -14.89
N GLY A 201 3.44 -0.78 -14.00
CA GLY A 201 4.86 -0.50 -13.83
C GLY A 201 5.55 -0.58 -15.20
N LEU A 202 6.43 0.37 -15.53
CA LEU A 202 7.03 0.49 -16.85
C LEU A 202 8.06 -0.62 -17.10
N ALA A 203 7.91 -1.41 -18.18
CA ALA A 203 8.68 -2.62 -18.40
C ALA A 203 10.07 -2.33 -19.00
N GLN A 204 10.18 -2.05 -20.29
CA GLN A 204 11.44 -1.74 -20.97
C GLN A 204 11.70 -0.22 -20.97
N SER A 205 11.91 0.33 -19.77
CA SER A 205 11.98 1.76 -19.53
C SER A 205 13.39 2.22 -19.12
N THR A 206 13.44 3.18 -18.23
CA THR A 206 14.67 3.92 -17.87
C THR A 206 15.52 3.21 -16.82
N HIS A 207 15.03 2.12 -16.18
CA HIS A 207 15.77 1.39 -15.17
C HIS A 207 17.08 0.78 -15.74
N GLU A 208 18.21 0.99 -15.04
CA GLU A 208 19.55 0.57 -15.52
C GLU A 208 19.67 -0.95 -15.78
N LYS A 209 18.98 -1.78 -14.98
CA LYS A 209 18.95 -3.24 -15.12
C LYS A 209 18.14 -3.73 -16.31
N GLY A 210 17.50 -2.83 -17.08
CA GLY A 210 16.63 -3.15 -18.20
C GLY A 210 15.21 -3.47 -17.75
N GLU A 211 14.63 -4.59 -18.21
CA GLU A 211 13.23 -4.92 -17.95
C GLU A 211 12.90 -4.94 -16.45
N HIS A 212 11.93 -4.12 -16.08
CA HIS A 212 11.48 -3.97 -14.70
C HIS A 212 9.96 -4.13 -14.61
N SER A 213 9.17 -3.13 -14.25
CA SER A 213 7.72 -3.23 -14.05
C SER A 213 7.36 -4.07 -12.84
N LYS A 214 7.42 -3.48 -11.66
CA LYS A 214 7.20 -4.19 -10.39
C LYS A 214 5.95 -3.66 -9.68
N GLY A 215 5.18 -4.59 -9.10
CA GLY A 215 4.04 -4.25 -8.24
C GLY A 215 4.48 -3.82 -6.85
N THR A 216 4.58 -4.77 -5.92
CA THR A 216 4.88 -4.50 -4.50
C THR A 216 6.05 -5.34 -3.99
N LEU A 217 7.02 -4.67 -3.37
CA LEU A 217 8.11 -5.33 -2.65
C LEU A 217 7.88 -5.24 -1.13
N ILE A 218 7.80 -6.41 -0.48
CA ILE A 218 7.89 -6.53 0.98
C ILE A 218 9.28 -7.00 1.30
N HIS A 219 10.09 -6.09 1.83
CA HIS A 219 11.51 -6.32 2.02
C HIS A 219 11.78 -7.22 3.22
N ASP A 220 13.04 -7.66 3.32
CA ASP A 220 13.53 -8.54 4.39
C ASP A 220 13.14 -8.00 5.76
N ASN A 221 12.74 -8.90 6.66
CA ASN A 221 12.36 -8.60 8.03
C ASN A 221 11.08 -7.75 8.23
N ALA A 222 10.44 -7.26 7.16
CA ALA A 222 9.18 -6.53 7.29
C ALA A 222 8.04 -7.48 7.71
N ARG A 223 7.30 -7.13 8.76
CA ARG A 223 6.29 -8.00 9.37
C ARG A 223 5.02 -7.24 9.72
N GLU A 224 3.94 -7.98 10.01
CA GLU A 224 2.63 -7.39 10.22
C GLU A 224 2.24 -6.48 9.04
N ILE A 225 2.38 -7.04 7.84
CA ILE A 225 2.00 -6.37 6.59
C ILE A 225 0.66 -6.92 6.14
N ALA A 226 -0.30 -6.06 5.84
CA ALA A 226 -1.60 -6.40 5.29
C ALA A 226 -1.74 -5.81 3.88
N ILE A 227 -2.05 -6.67 2.90
CA ILE A 227 -2.26 -6.31 1.50
C ILE A 227 -3.67 -6.76 1.14
N LEU A 228 -4.63 -5.83 1.18
CA LEU A 228 -6.06 -6.13 1.24
C LEU A 228 -6.83 -5.42 0.12
N GLY A 229 -7.56 -6.16 -0.70
CA GLY A 229 -8.50 -5.57 -1.66
C GLY A 229 -7.84 -4.77 -2.80
N ASN A 230 -6.56 -4.98 -3.10
CA ASN A 230 -5.86 -4.21 -4.12
C ASN A 230 -6.04 -4.80 -5.53
N LEU A 231 -6.02 -3.94 -6.53
CA LEU A 231 -5.90 -4.30 -7.94
C LEU A 231 -4.43 -4.26 -8.35
N TYR A 232 -3.85 -5.41 -8.64
CA TYR A 232 -2.58 -5.53 -9.35
C TYR A 232 -2.87 -5.77 -10.83
N ALA A 233 -2.42 -4.89 -11.73
CA ALA A 233 -2.69 -5.05 -13.15
C ALA A 233 -1.47 -4.70 -14.01
N CYS A 234 -1.12 -5.62 -14.91
CA CYS A 234 -0.07 -5.38 -15.91
C CYS A 234 1.29 -4.97 -15.31
N ASN A 235 1.70 -5.63 -14.23
CA ASN A 235 3.07 -5.57 -13.71
C ASN A 235 3.79 -6.87 -14.05
N THR A 236 5.03 -6.79 -14.49
CA THR A 236 5.81 -7.96 -14.91
C THR A 236 5.91 -8.99 -13.78
N GLU A 237 6.17 -8.56 -12.57
CA GLU A 237 6.25 -9.42 -11.37
C GLU A 237 6.08 -8.61 -10.07
N ARG A 238 6.22 -9.27 -8.92
CA ARG A 238 6.05 -8.69 -7.58
C ARG A 238 4.62 -8.22 -7.32
N ASN A 239 3.67 -9.16 -7.45
CA ASN A 239 2.25 -8.88 -7.22
C ASN A 239 1.66 -9.64 -5.99
N PRO A 240 2.23 -9.55 -4.77
CA PRO A 240 3.52 -8.97 -4.33
C PRO A 240 4.70 -9.97 -4.37
N VAL A 241 5.92 -9.48 -4.02
CA VAL A 241 7.06 -10.33 -3.62
C VAL A 241 7.36 -10.16 -2.14
N LEU A 242 7.68 -11.26 -1.46
CA LEU A 242 8.20 -11.26 -0.09
C LEU A 242 9.65 -11.75 -0.07
N LYS A 243 10.50 -10.99 0.62
CA LYS A 243 11.91 -11.32 0.85
C LYS A 243 12.07 -12.13 2.14
N PRO A 244 13.27 -12.67 2.47
CA PRO A 244 13.50 -13.46 3.68
C PRO A 244 13.00 -12.81 4.97
N ASP A 245 12.40 -13.60 5.85
CA ASP A 245 11.82 -13.19 7.14
C ASP A 245 10.68 -12.16 7.04
N ALA A 246 10.23 -11.82 5.84
CA ALA A 246 9.03 -11.01 5.67
C ALA A 246 7.77 -11.82 6.00
N ALA A 247 6.75 -11.17 6.57
CA ALA A 247 5.49 -11.81 6.89
C ALA A 247 4.30 -10.91 6.52
N ALA A 248 3.38 -11.44 5.70
CA ALA A 248 2.22 -10.67 5.23
C ALA A 248 0.95 -11.51 5.12
N VAL A 249 -0.19 -10.85 5.35
CA VAL A 249 -1.51 -11.28 4.91
C VAL A 249 -1.79 -10.63 3.56
N ILE A 250 -2.13 -11.46 2.58
CA ILE A 250 -2.47 -11.08 1.21
C ILE A 250 -3.89 -11.58 0.97
N ALA A 251 -4.88 -10.69 1.05
CA ALA A 251 -6.27 -11.13 1.02
C ALA A 251 -7.15 -10.28 0.11
N ASN A 252 -8.04 -10.94 -0.59
CA ASN A 252 -9.04 -10.35 -1.49
C ASN A 252 -8.47 -9.43 -2.58
N ASN A 253 -7.24 -9.65 -3.02
CA ASN A 253 -6.67 -8.90 -4.13
C ASN A 253 -7.04 -9.54 -5.47
N LEU A 254 -7.12 -8.71 -6.50
CA LEU A 254 -7.19 -9.14 -7.89
C LEU A 254 -5.83 -8.92 -8.55
N VAL A 255 -5.22 -10.00 -9.05
CA VAL A 255 -4.01 -9.95 -9.86
C VAL A 255 -4.37 -10.24 -11.31
N TYR A 256 -4.16 -9.29 -12.20
CA TYR A 256 -4.44 -9.41 -13.62
C TYR A 256 -3.18 -9.26 -14.46
N ASN A 257 -2.99 -10.18 -15.41
CA ASN A 257 -1.96 -10.14 -16.45
C ASN A 257 -0.52 -9.95 -15.93
N PRO A 258 -0.04 -10.72 -14.93
CA PRO A 258 1.37 -10.72 -14.60
C PRO A 258 2.19 -11.40 -15.71
N ALA A 259 3.36 -10.84 -16.10
CA ALA A 259 4.13 -11.40 -17.23
C ALA A 259 5.17 -12.45 -16.83
N LYS A 260 5.70 -12.37 -15.61
CA LYS A 260 6.70 -13.33 -15.12
C LYS A 260 6.27 -14.07 -13.88
N ARG A 261 5.67 -13.37 -12.92
CA ARG A 261 5.21 -13.92 -11.65
C ARG A 261 4.07 -13.11 -11.08
N ALA A 262 3.11 -13.79 -10.48
CA ALA A 262 2.09 -13.17 -9.65
C ALA A 262 2.67 -12.96 -8.24
N ILE A 263 2.18 -13.66 -7.21
CA ILE A 263 2.76 -13.64 -5.86
C ILE A 263 3.99 -14.53 -5.83
N HIS A 264 5.09 -14.05 -5.23
CA HIS A 264 6.27 -14.91 -5.13
C HIS A 264 7.18 -14.54 -3.96
N THR A 265 8.12 -15.43 -3.66
CA THR A 265 9.26 -15.15 -2.79
C THR A 265 10.54 -15.15 -3.61
N TYR A 266 11.52 -14.39 -3.17
CA TYR A 266 12.80 -14.34 -3.85
C TYR A 266 13.96 -14.15 -2.86
N TRP A 267 14.91 -15.09 -2.90
CA TRP A 267 16.16 -15.00 -2.17
C TRP A 267 17.31 -14.84 -3.15
N ASN A 268 18.17 -13.89 -2.90
CA ASN A 268 19.43 -13.74 -3.62
C ASN A 268 20.58 -13.75 -2.60
N THR A 269 21.27 -14.88 -2.48
CA THR A 269 22.33 -15.07 -1.49
C THR A 269 23.43 -14.03 -1.60
N ARG A 270 23.74 -13.53 -2.81
CA ARG A 270 24.75 -12.49 -3.04
C ARG A 270 24.42 -11.16 -2.33
N GLU A 271 23.14 -10.87 -2.12
CA GLU A 271 22.71 -9.66 -1.40
C GLU A 271 23.10 -9.70 0.09
N TYR A 272 23.43 -10.87 0.60
CA TYR A 272 23.73 -11.11 2.03
C TYR A 272 25.20 -11.46 2.28
N GLU A 273 26.04 -11.55 1.25
CA GLU A 273 27.48 -11.83 1.41
C GLU A 273 28.12 -10.75 2.29
N GLY A 274 28.86 -11.20 3.33
CA GLY A 274 29.49 -10.31 4.31
C GLY A 274 28.55 -9.62 5.28
N LYS A 275 27.26 -10.00 5.32
CA LYS A 275 26.25 -9.42 6.22
C LYS A 275 25.76 -10.49 7.20
N MET A 276 25.72 -10.12 8.49
CA MET A 276 25.30 -11.03 9.57
C MET A 276 23.77 -11.10 9.65
N GLN A 277 23.14 -11.75 8.69
CA GLN A 277 21.72 -12.01 8.75
C GLN A 277 21.42 -13.50 8.61
N THR A 278 20.64 -14.04 9.53
CA THR A 278 20.05 -15.37 9.38
C THR A 278 18.89 -15.27 8.39
N MET A 279 18.98 -15.99 7.29
CA MET A 279 17.90 -16.03 6.29
C MET A 279 16.79 -16.96 6.77
N LEU A 280 15.75 -16.38 7.37
CA LEU A 280 14.56 -17.08 7.81
C LEU A 280 13.54 -17.17 6.66
N PRO A 281 12.65 -18.20 6.66
CA PRO A 281 11.57 -18.30 5.70
C PRO A 281 10.66 -17.06 5.73
N ALA A 282 10.22 -16.62 4.55
CA ALA A 282 9.08 -15.71 4.48
C ALA A 282 7.79 -16.45 4.88
N THR A 283 6.83 -15.74 5.47
CA THR A 283 5.51 -16.30 5.82
C THR A 283 4.42 -15.57 5.06
N LEU A 284 3.69 -16.30 4.21
CA LEU A 284 2.63 -15.78 3.38
C LEU A 284 1.29 -16.38 3.82
N VAL A 285 0.33 -15.53 4.17
CA VAL A 285 -1.07 -15.89 4.39
C VAL A 285 -1.88 -15.37 3.22
N ILE A 286 -2.39 -16.25 2.37
CA ILE A 286 -2.98 -15.91 1.06
C ILE A 286 -4.42 -16.41 1.02
N VAL A 287 -5.41 -15.50 1.14
CA VAL A 287 -6.81 -15.85 1.36
C VAL A 287 -7.74 -15.04 0.46
N GLY A 288 -8.65 -15.71 -0.22
CA GLY A 288 -9.73 -15.05 -0.96
C GLY A 288 -9.29 -14.24 -2.19
N ASN A 289 -8.05 -14.42 -2.68
CA ASN A 289 -7.54 -13.67 -3.82
C ASN A 289 -7.98 -14.27 -5.16
N THR A 290 -7.90 -13.47 -6.21
CA THR A 290 -8.19 -13.90 -7.57
C THR A 290 -7.01 -13.61 -8.49
N LEU A 291 -6.56 -14.61 -9.26
CA LEU A 291 -5.67 -14.44 -10.40
C LEU A 291 -6.49 -14.52 -11.69
N TRP A 292 -6.32 -13.52 -12.54
CA TRP A 292 -6.78 -13.51 -13.92
C TRP A 292 -5.59 -13.39 -14.87
N THR A 293 -5.33 -14.44 -15.65
CA THR A 293 -4.30 -14.33 -16.69
C THR A 293 -4.74 -13.39 -17.80
N GLY A 294 -3.77 -12.79 -18.46
CA GLY A 294 -3.98 -11.85 -19.55
C GLY A 294 -3.03 -12.11 -20.74
N PRO A 295 -2.95 -11.18 -21.71
CA PRO A 295 -2.17 -11.37 -22.92
C PRO A 295 -0.68 -11.62 -22.72
N ASN A 296 -0.10 -11.14 -21.62
CA ASN A 296 1.32 -11.29 -21.32
C ASN A 296 1.63 -12.43 -20.34
N THR A 297 0.60 -13.08 -19.76
CA THR A 297 0.79 -14.13 -18.76
C THR A 297 1.15 -15.45 -19.40
N PRO A 298 2.28 -16.10 -19.06
CA PRO A 298 2.56 -17.47 -19.51
C PRO A 298 1.47 -18.44 -19.06
N PRO A 299 1.04 -19.36 -19.94
CA PRO A 299 -0.08 -20.29 -19.62
C PRO A 299 0.13 -21.15 -18.38
N GLU A 300 1.37 -21.51 -18.07
CA GLU A 300 1.75 -22.40 -16.96
C GLU A 300 2.13 -21.63 -15.69
N MET A 301 1.88 -20.32 -15.62
CA MET A 301 2.27 -19.52 -14.47
C MET A 301 1.44 -19.89 -13.25
N PRO A 302 2.04 -20.35 -12.14
CA PRO A 302 1.31 -20.54 -10.89
C PRO A 302 1.00 -19.19 -10.22
N PHE A 303 -0.08 -19.19 -9.43
CA PHE A 303 -0.46 -17.97 -8.69
C PHE A 303 0.56 -17.59 -7.63
N VAL A 304 1.09 -18.57 -6.89
CA VAL A 304 2.15 -18.37 -5.89
C VAL A 304 3.38 -19.16 -6.32
N PHE A 305 4.53 -18.50 -6.42
CA PHE A 305 5.78 -19.16 -6.81
C PHE A 305 6.89 -18.93 -5.79
N ILE A 306 7.37 -20.02 -5.20
CA ILE A 306 8.51 -20.02 -4.30
C ILE A 306 9.79 -20.26 -5.12
N GLN A 307 10.45 -19.18 -5.49
CA GLN A 307 11.56 -19.24 -6.45
C GLN A 307 12.82 -19.81 -5.85
N ASN A 308 13.34 -19.18 -4.81
CA ASN A 308 14.56 -19.59 -4.10
C ASN A 308 14.32 -19.47 -2.60
N GLY A 309 15.01 -20.33 -1.83
CA GLY A 309 14.90 -20.33 -0.38
C GLY A 309 13.66 -21.07 0.11
N LYS A 310 13.28 -20.81 1.35
CA LYS A 310 12.16 -21.44 2.03
C LYS A 310 11.05 -20.43 2.28
N ALA A 311 9.81 -20.88 2.21
CA ALA A 311 8.65 -20.10 2.61
C ALA A 311 7.61 -20.98 3.30
N ASP A 312 6.99 -20.44 4.34
CA ASP A 312 5.81 -20.99 4.99
C ASP A 312 4.58 -20.33 4.36
N VAL A 313 3.68 -21.11 3.75
CA VAL A 313 2.56 -20.59 2.97
C VAL A 313 1.25 -21.19 3.48
N TYR A 314 0.33 -20.34 3.90
CA TYR A 314 -1.06 -20.71 4.17
C TYR A 314 -1.93 -20.24 3.00
N LEU A 315 -2.78 -21.11 2.51
CA LEU A 315 -3.67 -20.88 1.36
C LEU A 315 -5.10 -21.23 1.73
N GLN A 316 -6.03 -20.33 1.41
CA GLN A 316 -7.46 -20.60 1.59
C GLN A 316 -8.30 -19.84 0.57
N ASP A 317 -9.21 -20.53 -0.10
CA ASP A 317 -10.22 -19.96 -0.98
C ASP A 317 -9.66 -18.95 -2.00
N ASN A 318 -8.63 -19.33 -2.78
CA ASN A 318 -8.12 -18.50 -3.87
C ASN A 318 -8.66 -19.01 -5.22
N LEU A 319 -8.95 -18.08 -6.14
CA LEU A 319 -9.47 -18.39 -7.46
C LEU A 319 -8.43 -18.07 -8.55
N THR A 320 -8.00 -19.08 -9.30
CA THR A 320 -6.96 -18.94 -10.32
C THR A 320 -7.51 -19.26 -11.70
N LEU A 321 -7.71 -18.24 -12.53
CA LEU A 321 -8.33 -18.37 -13.85
C LEU A 321 -7.35 -18.03 -14.97
N GLY A 322 -6.97 -19.06 -15.70
CA GLY A 322 -6.16 -19.00 -16.91
C GLY A 322 -6.98 -18.69 -18.17
N PRO A 323 -6.37 -18.89 -19.37
CA PRO A 323 -7.03 -18.66 -20.64
C PRO A 323 -8.32 -19.49 -20.77
N GLY A 324 -9.39 -18.84 -21.21
CA GLY A 324 -10.71 -19.47 -21.34
C GLY A 324 -11.35 -19.88 -20.01
N GLY A 325 -10.92 -19.30 -18.89
CA GLY A 325 -11.48 -19.58 -17.56
C GLY A 325 -11.02 -20.90 -16.96
N LYS A 326 -10.02 -21.57 -17.54
CA LYS A 326 -9.46 -22.80 -17.00
C LYS A 326 -8.63 -22.52 -15.75
N PRO A 327 -8.71 -23.35 -14.68
CA PRO A 327 -7.85 -23.19 -13.53
C PRO A 327 -6.36 -23.31 -13.91
N VAL A 328 -5.51 -22.50 -13.29
CA VAL A 328 -4.05 -22.67 -13.32
C VAL A 328 -3.57 -23.10 -11.94
N ALA A 329 -2.31 -23.58 -11.86
CA ALA A 329 -1.75 -24.05 -10.60
C ALA A 329 -1.77 -22.93 -9.54
N GLU A 330 -2.26 -23.25 -8.35
CA GLU A 330 -2.27 -22.30 -7.24
C GLU A 330 -0.85 -22.06 -6.71
N VAL A 331 -0.01 -23.10 -6.65
CA VAL A 331 1.33 -23.04 -6.08
C VAL A 331 2.35 -23.70 -7.00
N GLY A 332 3.51 -23.06 -7.15
CA GLY A 332 4.71 -23.59 -7.79
C GLY A 332 5.95 -23.41 -6.91
N GLY A 333 6.99 -24.15 -7.24
CA GLY A 333 8.20 -24.24 -6.41
C GLY A 333 8.05 -25.23 -5.25
N ASN A 334 8.72 -24.99 -4.12
CA ASN A 334 8.74 -25.94 -3.00
C ASN A 334 8.48 -25.26 -1.65
N PRO A 335 7.26 -24.73 -1.41
CA PRO A 335 6.89 -24.15 -0.12
C PRO A 335 6.59 -25.23 0.93
N LYS A 336 6.68 -24.84 2.19
CA LYS A 336 6.06 -25.56 3.29
C LYS A 336 4.62 -25.05 3.43
N ILE A 337 3.64 -25.88 3.09
CA ILE A 337 2.22 -25.54 3.25
C ILE A 337 1.84 -25.68 4.72
N LEU A 338 1.28 -24.60 5.28
CA LEU A 338 0.76 -24.55 6.63
C LEU A 338 -0.68 -25.08 6.68
N LYS A 339 -1.00 -25.84 7.73
CA LYS A 339 -2.36 -26.37 7.96
C LYS A 339 -3.28 -25.35 8.64
N GLU A 340 -2.70 -24.45 9.41
CA GLU A 340 -3.40 -23.44 10.20
C GLU A 340 -2.89 -22.05 9.83
N CYS A 341 -3.78 -21.06 9.87
CA CYS A 341 -3.43 -19.66 9.64
C CYS A 341 -2.55 -19.16 10.80
N PRO A 342 -1.28 -18.75 10.56
CA PRO A 342 -0.36 -18.40 11.62
C PRO A 342 -0.63 -17.03 12.26
N PHE A 343 -1.28 -16.12 11.54
CA PHE A 343 -1.65 -14.77 12.00
C PHE A 343 -2.71 -14.18 11.07
N TRP A 344 -3.55 -13.30 11.64
CA TRP A 344 -4.61 -12.63 10.90
C TRP A 344 -4.89 -11.25 11.53
N PRO A 345 -5.16 -10.19 10.74
CA PRO A 345 -5.51 -8.87 11.30
C PRO A 345 -6.84 -8.93 12.06
N ALA A 346 -6.86 -8.39 13.25
CA ALA A 346 -8.08 -8.34 14.05
C ALA A 346 -9.19 -7.56 13.31
N GLY A 347 -10.41 -8.08 13.36
CA GLY A 347 -11.57 -7.43 12.77
C GLY A 347 -11.68 -7.52 11.22
N TYR A 348 -10.68 -8.06 10.52
CA TYR A 348 -10.79 -8.27 9.08
C TYR A 348 -11.50 -9.60 8.77
N THR A 349 -12.53 -9.53 7.92
CA THR A 349 -13.23 -10.72 7.40
C THR A 349 -13.02 -10.78 5.90
N ALA A 350 -12.38 -11.84 5.40
CA ALA A 350 -12.17 -12.02 3.98
C ALA A 350 -13.49 -12.33 3.25
N LEU A 351 -13.66 -11.72 2.10
CA LEU A 351 -14.72 -12.06 1.15
C LEU A 351 -14.40 -13.41 0.48
N PRO A 352 -15.41 -14.17 0.05
CA PRO A 352 -15.20 -15.30 -0.84
C PRO A 352 -14.47 -14.88 -2.12
N ALA A 353 -13.50 -15.69 -2.61
CA ALA A 353 -12.69 -15.36 -3.79
C ALA A 353 -13.53 -15.04 -5.04
N LYS A 354 -14.68 -15.68 -5.20
CA LYS A 354 -15.63 -15.41 -6.30
C LYS A 354 -16.21 -14.01 -6.32
N GLU A 355 -16.21 -13.33 -5.16
CA GLU A 355 -16.73 -11.97 -4.98
C GLU A 355 -15.60 -10.92 -4.99
N ALA A 356 -14.36 -11.35 -4.65
CA ALA A 356 -13.22 -10.48 -4.49
C ALA A 356 -12.90 -9.66 -5.76
N ALA A 357 -12.92 -10.30 -6.93
CA ALA A 357 -12.56 -9.60 -8.19
C ALA A 357 -13.51 -8.45 -8.51
N GLU A 358 -14.83 -8.66 -8.39
CA GLU A 358 -15.81 -7.61 -8.67
C GLU A 358 -15.76 -6.50 -7.60
N HIS A 359 -15.58 -6.87 -6.33
CA HIS A 359 -15.37 -5.92 -5.25
C HIS A 359 -14.16 -5.01 -5.52
N VAL A 360 -13.01 -5.60 -5.86
CA VAL A 360 -11.78 -4.86 -6.18
C VAL A 360 -11.98 -3.91 -7.37
N LEU A 361 -12.61 -4.39 -8.46
CA LEU A 361 -12.85 -3.57 -9.64
C LEU A 361 -13.80 -2.40 -9.37
N ASN A 362 -14.67 -2.51 -8.38
CA ASN A 362 -15.57 -1.43 -7.99
C ASN A 362 -14.92 -0.47 -7.00
N GLN A 363 -14.09 -0.97 -6.06
CA GLN A 363 -13.62 -0.18 -4.91
C GLN A 363 -12.15 0.29 -5.02
N ALA A 364 -11.28 -0.39 -5.78
CA ALA A 364 -9.88 -0.02 -5.80
C ALA A 364 -9.60 1.31 -6.50
N GLY A 365 -8.57 2.01 -6.01
CA GLY A 365 -8.05 3.25 -6.58
C GLY A 365 -8.43 4.51 -5.82
N ALA A 366 -7.83 5.61 -6.22
CA ALA A 366 -7.89 6.87 -5.49
C ALA A 366 -9.31 7.44 -5.33
N ARG A 367 -10.14 7.30 -6.32
CA ARG A 367 -11.52 7.82 -6.32
C ARG A 367 -12.41 6.83 -7.09
N PRO A 368 -12.80 5.69 -6.51
CA PRO A 368 -13.58 4.68 -7.22
C PRO A 368 -14.95 5.22 -7.71
N TRP A 369 -15.50 6.25 -7.06
CA TRP A 369 -16.73 6.94 -7.45
C TRP A 369 -16.53 8.00 -8.55
N ASP A 370 -15.29 8.39 -8.85
CA ASP A 370 -14.94 9.48 -9.78
C ASP A 370 -13.51 9.22 -10.30
N ARG A 371 -13.33 8.09 -10.99
CA ARG A 371 -12.05 7.72 -11.57
C ARG A 371 -11.64 8.69 -12.66
N ASP A 372 -10.35 9.03 -12.72
CA ASP A 372 -9.84 9.71 -13.89
C ASP A 372 -9.71 8.76 -15.09
N ALA A 373 -9.48 9.29 -16.27
CA ALA A 373 -9.42 8.52 -17.51
C ALA A 373 -8.38 7.38 -17.47
N ILE A 374 -7.33 7.51 -16.65
CA ILE A 374 -6.25 6.51 -16.54
C ILE A 374 -6.71 5.35 -15.66
N ASP A 375 -7.22 5.62 -14.45
CA ASP A 375 -7.73 4.58 -13.57
C ASP A 375 -8.94 3.87 -14.21
N GLU A 376 -9.81 4.61 -14.90
CA GLU A 376 -10.95 4.03 -15.62
C GLU A 376 -10.48 3.11 -16.77
N ARG A 377 -9.51 3.53 -17.57
CA ARG A 377 -8.91 2.72 -18.64
C ARG A 377 -8.31 1.42 -18.10
N ILE A 378 -7.59 1.50 -16.96
CA ILE A 378 -6.99 0.31 -16.33
C ILE A 378 -8.08 -0.65 -15.90
N VAL A 379 -9.08 -0.18 -15.15
CA VAL A 379 -10.19 -1.02 -14.67
C VAL A 379 -10.99 -1.62 -15.84
N ALA A 380 -11.31 -0.82 -16.86
CA ALA A 380 -11.99 -1.28 -18.06
C ALA A 380 -11.17 -2.34 -18.83
N GLY A 381 -9.84 -2.13 -18.95
CA GLY A 381 -8.93 -3.08 -19.55
C GLY A 381 -8.85 -4.41 -18.81
N VAL A 382 -8.93 -4.39 -17.49
CA VAL A 382 -9.00 -5.60 -16.66
C VAL A 382 -10.34 -6.32 -16.85
N ARG A 383 -11.46 -5.61 -16.82
CA ARG A 383 -12.80 -6.19 -17.06
C ARG A 383 -12.88 -6.85 -18.44
N ALA A 384 -12.39 -6.17 -19.46
CA ALA A 384 -12.38 -6.68 -20.83
C ALA A 384 -11.25 -7.69 -21.11
N ARG A 385 -10.32 -7.94 -20.18
CA ARG A 385 -9.13 -8.80 -20.37
C ARG A 385 -8.22 -8.35 -21.51
N THR A 386 -8.14 -7.05 -21.77
CA THR A 386 -7.37 -6.44 -22.86
C THR A 386 -6.16 -5.63 -22.41
N GLY A 387 -6.05 -5.32 -21.12
CA GLY A 387 -4.89 -4.62 -20.55
C GLY A 387 -3.58 -5.37 -20.81
N LYS A 388 -2.51 -4.65 -21.12
CA LYS A 388 -1.19 -5.22 -21.45
C LYS A 388 -0.05 -4.43 -20.84
N MET A 389 1.14 -5.01 -20.79
CA MET A 389 2.38 -4.34 -20.38
C MET A 389 2.68 -3.12 -21.24
N ILE A 390 3.25 -2.08 -20.63
CA ILE A 390 3.72 -0.88 -21.31
C ILE A 390 5.17 -0.56 -20.93
N ASP A 391 5.89 0.11 -21.80
CA ASP A 391 7.28 0.53 -21.59
C ASP A 391 7.38 1.99 -21.16
N SER A 392 6.37 2.80 -21.51
CA SER A 392 6.28 4.23 -21.24
C SER A 392 4.82 4.62 -21.06
N GLN A 393 4.54 5.57 -20.18
CA GLN A 393 3.22 6.17 -20.03
C GLN A 393 2.73 6.85 -21.35
N GLU A 394 3.64 7.22 -22.22
CA GLU A 394 3.29 7.83 -23.53
C GLU A 394 2.51 6.86 -24.42
N GLN A 395 2.69 5.55 -24.26
CA GLN A 395 1.95 4.52 -25.01
C GLN A 395 0.46 4.47 -24.67
N VAL A 396 0.07 5.13 -23.56
CA VAL A 396 -1.30 5.14 -23.06
C VAL A 396 -1.84 6.56 -22.82
N GLY A 397 -1.26 7.56 -23.51
CA GLY A 397 -1.73 8.95 -23.51
C GLY A 397 -0.92 9.91 -22.64
N GLY A 398 0.13 9.45 -21.95
CA GLY A 398 1.03 10.31 -21.19
C GLY A 398 0.44 10.84 -19.89
N TYR A 399 1.14 11.80 -19.30
CA TYR A 399 0.69 12.43 -18.05
C TYR A 399 -0.62 13.18 -18.21
N PRO A 400 -1.56 13.08 -17.24
CA PRO A 400 -2.83 13.78 -17.30
C PRO A 400 -2.62 15.30 -17.20
N LYS A 401 -3.48 16.05 -17.89
CA LYS A 401 -3.45 17.53 -17.90
C LYS A 401 -4.87 18.08 -17.69
N PRO A 402 -5.53 17.74 -16.58
CA PRO A 402 -6.86 18.30 -16.30
C PRO A 402 -6.74 19.78 -15.97
N GLU A 403 -7.80 20.53 -16.22
CA GLU A 403 -7.91 21.89 -15.72
C GLU A 403 -7.90 21.90 -14.19
N PRO A 404 -7.11 22.77 -13.55
CA PRO A 404 -7.09 22.91 -12.10
C PRO A 404 -8.46 23.34 -11.56
N THR A 405 -8.88 22.72 -10.48
CA THR A 405 -10.13 23.07 -9.79
C THR A 405 -9.87 23.62 -8.39
N ARG A 406 -10.84 24.34 -7.85
CA ARG A 406 -10.79 24.90 -6.50
C ARG A 406 -12.14 24.82 -5.83
N HIS A 407 -12.11 24.67 -4.50
CA HIS A 407 -13.28 24.89 -3.66
C HIS A 407 -12.90 25.47 -2.30
N THR A 408 -13.87 25.99 -1.58
CA THR A 408 -13.68 26.43 -0.21
C THR A 408 -13.94 25.27 0.74
N LEU A 409 -13.03 25.04 1.67
CA LEU A 409 -13.20 24.08 2.75
C LEU A 409 -13.65 24.80 4.02
N THR A 410 -14.74 24.36 4.62
CA THR A 410 -15.14 24.78 5.96
C THR A 410 -14.74 23.67 6.94
N VAL A 411 -13.57 23.81 7.52
CA VAL A 411 -13.03 22.84 8.49
C VAL A 411 -13.79 22.99 9.81
N PRO A 412 -14.33 21.89 10.39
CA PRO A 412 -14.98 21.96 11.70
C PRO A 412 -14.03 22.48 12.80
N ALA A 413 -14.54 23.36 13.63
CA ALA A 413 -13.79 23.83 14.81
C ALA A 413 -13.72 22.76 15.91
N ASP A 414 -14.69 21.85 15.98
CA ASP A 414 -14.72 20.72 16.90
C ASP A 414 -13.86 19.56 16.35
N PRO A 415 -12.79 19.18 17.03
CA PRO A 415 -11.96 18.04 16.62
C PRO A 415 -12.74 16.71 16.53
N GLN A 416 -13.79 16.53 17.30
CA GLN A 416 -14.62 15.31 17.27
C GLN A 416 -15.45 15.20 15.98
N ALA A 417 -15.71 16.30 15.32
CA ALA A 417 -16.44 16.33 14.04
C ALA A 417 -15.53 16.07 12.82
N LEU A 418 -14.20 16.09 12.98
CA LEU A 418 -13.24 15.99 11.86
C LEU A 418 -13.33 14.66 11.12
N ASP A 419 -13.43 13.53 11.81
CA ASP A 419 -13.47 12.22 11.16
C ASP A 419 -14.75 12.12 10.28
N ALA A 420 -15.91 12.52 10.82
CA ALA A 420 -17.17 12.53 10.07
C ALA A 420 -17.13 13.52 8.90
N TRP A 421 -16.49 14.67 9.08
CA TRP A 421 -16.31 15.65 8.02
C TRP A 421 -15.41 15.14 6.90
N LEU A 422 -14.28 14.46 7.21
CA LEU A 422 -13.41 13.85 6.22
C LEU A 422 -14.13 12.76 5.42
N GLU A 423 -14.95 11.94 6.08
CA GLU A 423 -15.74 10.91 5.40
C GLU A 423 -16.90 11.47 4.57
N SER A 424 -17.36 12.69 4.84
CA SER A 424 -18.44 13.33 4.06
C SER A 424 -18.07 13.65 2.61
N PHE A 425 -16.77 13.63 2.27
CA PHE A 425 -16.27 13.79 0.90
C PHE A 425 -16.31 12.50 0.08
N ILE A 426 -16.60 11.37 0.73
CA ILE A 426 -16.75 10.08 0.07
C ILE A 426 -18.24 9.81 -0.13
N PRO A 427 -18.75 9.68 -1.37
CA PRO A 427 -20.15 9.37 -1.60
C PRO A 427 -20.54 8.05 -0.92
N LYS A 428 -21.69 8.03 -0.29
CA LYS A 428 -22.25 6.78 0.23
C LYS A 428 -22.68 5.92 -0.94
N SER A 429 -22.15 4.68 -1.01
CA SER A 429 -22.52 3.67 -2.00
C SER A 429 -23.91 3.12 -1.77
#